data_9abdf880f12d512ff919390114c243b9
#
_entry.id   9abdf880f12d512ff919390114c243b9
#
_cell.length_a   1.000
_cell.length_b   1.000
_cell.length_c   1.000
_cell.angle_alpha   90.00
_cell.angle_beta   90.00
_cell.angle_gamma   90.00
#
_symmetry.space_group_name_H-M   'P 1'
#
loop_
_entity.id
_entity.type
_entity.pdbx_description
1 polymer ?
#
loop_
_entity_poly.entity_id
_entity_poly.type
_entity_poly.pdbx_seq_one_letter_code
_entity_poly.pdbx_strand_id
1 'polypeptide(L)'
;MTEKGKRAAYTLEFKLEAVRLVQGGQAKAVTAKVLGIPEPTRGNWVRLAAQGKLAGAGAKPVSAEQMELARLRAEPHSPRQNQLLAALPAADYEHLLPHLEQVPLEPGSALYESGSRQGYMYFPTTSIVSLLYVMEDESSVEIALVGNEGVVGIALFMGGESTLRRAVVQSAGYGYRLRASVLKTEFGQGGDLQHLLLRYTQALITQMAQTAVCNRHHAVEQQLCRWLLLSLDRLPSNELTMTQELIANMLGVRREGVTEAAGKLQAAGLIHYSRGKITVLNRPKLEARVCECYAVVKREYDRLLPQTTAILAPRAGQNRALLGIGRAARVNISRGLHEAATLVS
;
A
#
# COMPACT_ATOMS: atom_id res chain seq x y z
N MET A 1 14.54 -32.62 -31.32
CA MET A 1 14.47 -33.22 -29.95
C MET A 1 13.89 -32.16 -29.04
N THR A 2 12.61 -32.25 -28.70
CA THR A 2 11.90 -31.28 -27.86
C THR A 2 12.21 -31.59 -26.41
N GLU A 3 12.86 -30.65 -25.70
CA GLU A 3 13.05 -30.74 -24.25
C GLU A 3 11.69 -30.84 -23.54
N LYS A 4 11.46 -31.96 -22.89
CA LYS A 4 10.34 -32.14 -21.96
C LYS A 4 10.59 -31.23 -20.77
N GLY A 5 9.86 -30.10 -20.69
CA GLY A 5 9.88 -29.22 -19.56
C GLY A 5 9.64 -30.00 -18.26
N LYS A 6 10.52 -29.81 -17.25
CA LYS A 6 10.39 -30.41 -15.92
C LYS A 6 9.04 -29.97 -15.31
N ARG A 7 8.17 -30.94 -14.99
CA ARG A 7 6.91 -30.70 -14.28
C ARG A 7 7.21 -30.06 -12.93
N ALA A 8 6.59 -28.93 -12.66
CA ALA A 8 6.69 -28.27 -11.36
C ALA A 8 6.22 -29.24 -10.25
N ALA A 9 7.06 -29.41 -9.23
CA ALA A 9 6.75 -30.25 -8.08
C ALA A 9 6.22 -29.37 -6.93
N TYR A 10 5.04 -29.71 -6.40
CA TYR A 10 4.36 -28.96 -5.36
C TYR A 10 4.29 -29.77 -4.06
N THR A 11 4.46 -29.10 -2.90
CA THR A 11 4.35 -29.77 -1.58
C THR A 11 2.91 -30.20 -1.30
N LEU A 12 2.73 -31.09 -0.33
CA LEU A 12 1.39 -31.54 0.09
C LEU A 12 0.57 -30.39 0.65
N GLU A 13 1.19 -29.54 1.47
CA GLU A 13 0.57 -28.36 2.10
C GLU A 13 0.04 -27.38 1.03
N PHE A 14 0.83 -27.09 0.00
CA PHE A 14 0.42 -26.23 -1.11
C PHE A 14 -0.78 -26.80 -1.87
N LYS A 15 -0.80 -28.12 -2.09
CA LYS A 15 -1.92 -28.78 -2.74
C LYS A 15 -3.19 -28.77 -1.88
N LEU A 16 -3.04 -28.99 -0.56
CA LEU A 16 -4.16 -28.93 0.39
C LEU A 16 -4.76 -27.51 0.47
N GLU A 17 -3.93 -26.48 0.47
CA GLU A 17 -4.41 -25.10 0.48
C GLU A 17 -5.16 -24.74 -0.82
N ALA A 18 -4.65 -25.17 -1.98
CA ALA A 18 -5.35 -25.01 -3.25
C ALA A 18 -6.73 -25.70 -3.27
N VAL A 19 -6.83 -26.87 -2.63
CA VAL A 19 -8.10 -27.59 -2.47
C VAL A 19 -9.05 -26.87 -1.52
N ARG A 20 -8.54 -26.37 -0.37
CA ARG A 20 -9.30 -25.62 0.62
C ARG A 20 -9.95 -24.37 0.03
N LEU A 21 -9.22 -23.60 -0.78
CA LEU A 21 -9.72 -22.42 -1.46
C LEU A 21 -10.90 -22.72 -2.39
N VAL A 22 -10.82 -23.83 -3.13
CA VAL A 22 -11.93 -24.27 -4.00
C VAL A 22 -13.13 -24.75 -3.20
N GLN A 23 -12.92 -25.45 -2.10
CA GLN A 23 -13.98 -25.92 -1.20
C GLN A 23 -14.65 -24.76 -0.45
N GLY A 24 -13.89 -23.68 -0.19
CA GLY A 24 -14.41 -22.43 0.38
C GLY A 24 -15.21 -21.55 -0.58
N GLY A 25 -15.52 -22.06 -1.79
CA GLY A 25 -16.41 -21.38 -2.76
C GLY A 25 -15.68 -20.57 -3.83
N GLN A 26 -14.33 -20.50 -3.82
CA GLN A 26 -13.60 -19.80 -4.87
C GLN A 26 -13.67 -20.54 -6.21
N ALA A 27 -13.99 -19.83 -7.29
CA ALA A 27 -14.09 -20.42 -8.63
C ALA A 27 -12.77 -21.07 -9.03
N LYS A 28 -12.88 -22.29 -9.60
CA LYS A 28 -11.73 -23.12 -9.98
C LYS A 28 -10.70 -22.40 -10.87
N ALA A 29 -11.13 -21.67 -11.88
CA ALA A 29 -10.24 -20.92 -12.78
C ALA A 29 -9.50 -19.77 -12.06
N VAL A 30 -10.16 -19.09 -11.15
CA VAL A 30 -9.60 -18.00 -10.33
C VAL A 30 -8.49 -18.57 -9.42
N THR A 31 -8.74 -19.67 -8.70
CA THR A 31 -7.74 -20.31 -7.85
C THR A 31 -6.49 -20.74 -8.62
N ALA A 32 -6.66 -21.28 -9.84
CA ALA A 32 -5.53 -21.66 -10.68
C ALA A 32 -4.68 -20.46 -11.09
N LYS A 33 -5.33 -19.36 -11.50
CA LYS A 33 -4.66 -18.11 -11.90
C LYS A 33 -3.93 -17.47 -10.72
N VAL A 34 -4.57 -17.40 -9.56
CA VAL A 34 -4.01 -16.81 -8.32
C VAL A 34 -2.78 -17.59 -7.84
N LEU A 35 -2.83 -18.92 -7.86
CA LEU A 35 -1.74 -19.76 -7.39
C LEU A 35 -0.66 -20.00 -8.46
N GLY A 36 -0.85 -19.48 -9.69
CA GLY A 36 0.10 -19.66 -10.80
C GLY A 36 0.27 -21.13 -11.24
N ILE A 37 -0.79 -21.94 -11.12
CA ILE A 37 -0.78 -23.35 -11.46
C ILE A 37 -1.67 -23.64 -12.68
N PRO A 38 -1.31 -24.61 -13.54
CA PRO A 38 -2.16 -25.02 -14.65
C PRO A 38 -3.52 -25.52 -14.16
N GLU A 39 -4.59 -25.09 -14.82
CA GLU A 39 -5.96 -25.45 -14.44
C GLU A 39 -6.22 -26.97 -14.36
N PRO A 40 -5.72 -27.80 -15.28
CA PRO A 40 -5.86 -29.26 -15.18
C PRO A 40 -5.16 -29.85 -13.94
N THR A 41 -4.03 -29.26 -13.53
CA THR A 41 -3.26 -29.70 -12.34
C THR A 41 -4.09 -29.56 -11.07
N ARG A 42 -4.75 -28.43 -10.91
CA ARG A 42 -5.61 -28.16 -9.76
C ARG A 42 -6.85 -29.06 -9.76
N GLY A 43 -7.53 -29.22 -10.89
CA GLY A 43 -8.69 -30.12 -10.99
C GLY A 43 -8.36 -31.55 -10.55
N ASN A 44 -7.16 -32.01 -10.88
CA ASN A 44 -6.66 -33.30 -10.41
C ASN A 44 -6.43 -33.35 -8.89
N TRP A 45 -5.93 -32.26 -8.28
CA TRP A 45 -5.72 -32.21 -6.81
C TRP A 45 -7.02 -32.23 -6.03
N VAL A 46 -8.05 -31.50 -6.48
CA VAL A 46 -9.39 -31.51 -5.84
C VAL A 46 -9.97 -32.92 -5.90
N ARG A 47 -9.86 -33.62 -7.04
CA ARG A 47 -10.32 -34.99 -7.20
C ARG A 47 -9.56 -35.96 -6.31
N LEU A 48 -8.22 -35.84 -6.23
CA LEU A 48 -7.37 -36.70 -5.40
C LEU A 48 -7.60 -36.45 -3.90
N ALA A 49 -7.86 -35.19 -3.50
CA ALA A 49 -8.20 -34.86 -2.12
C ALA A 49 -9.53 -35.49 -1.69
N ALA A 50 -10.54 -35.44 -2.57
CA ALA A 50 -11.85 -36.09 -2.32
C ALA A 50 -11.74 -37.62 -2.19
N GLN A 51 -10.70 -38.22 -2.77
CA GLN A 51 -10.41 -39.66 -2.69
C GLN A 51 -9.44 -40.04 -1.56
N GLY A 52 -8.97 -39.07 -0.75
CA GLY A 52 -7.95 -39.29 0.29
C GLY A 52 -6.55 -39.67 -0.27
N LYS A 53 -6.31 -39.47 -1.59
CA LYS A 53 -5.09 -39.89 -2.30
C LYS A 53 -4.13 -38.72 -2.64
N LEU A 54 -4.33 -37.56 -2.06
CA LEU A 54 -3.46 -36.41 -2.31
C LEU A 54 -2.12 -36.58 -1.59
N ALA A 55 -1.05 -36.76 -2.36
CA ALA A 55 0.31 -36.94 -1.85
C ALA A 55 1.22 -35.79 -2.25
N GLY A 56 2.22 -35.46 -1.40
CA GLY A 56 3.30 -34.52 -1.71
C GLY A 56 4.28 -35.15 -2.70
N ALA A 57 4.91 -34.34 -3.55
CA ALA A 57 6.09 -34.72 -4.29
C ALA A 57 7.33 -34.34 -3.47
N GLY A 58 8.34 -35.20 -3.38
CA GLY A 58 9.61 -34.91 -2.72
C GLY A 58 10.42 -33.85 -3.49
N ALA A 59 10.06 -32.58 -3.37
CA ALA A 59 10.76 -31.48 -3.99
C ALA A 59 10.59 -30.20 -3.15
N LYS A 60 11.56 -29.31 -3.21
CA LYS A 60 11.79 -28.07 -2.48
C LYS A 60 10.55 -27.48 -1.79
N PRO A 61 10.57 -27.31 -0.48
CA PRO A 61 9.44 -26.73 0.24
C PRO A 61 9.14 -25.34 -0.37
N VAL A 62 7.85 -25.09 -0.66
CA VAL A 62 7.36 -23.73 -0.91
C VAL A 62 7.61 -22.98 0.38
N SER A 63 8.29 -21.82 0.33
CA SER A 63 8.59 -21.06 1.55
C SER A 63 7.28 -20.60 2.21
N ALA A 64 7.31 -20.41 3.53
CA ALA A 64 6.19 -19.85 4.27
C ALA A 64 5.73 -18.52 3.67
N GLU A 65 6.67 -17.72 3.13
CA GLU A 65 6.41 -16.47 2.40
C GLU A 65 5.63 -16.69 1.11
N GLN A 66 5.96 -17.75 0.35
CA GLN A 66 5.22 -18.08 -0.88
C GLN A 66 3.81 -18.59 -0.57
N MET A 67 3.64 -19.32 0.53
CA MET A 67 2.32 -19.74 0.99
C MET A 67 1.49 -18.56 1.50
N GLU A 68 2.09 -17.64 2.26
CA GLU A 68 1.43 -16.41 2.73
C GLU A 68 1.09 -15.49 1.55
N LEU A 69 1.99 -15.33 0.58
CA LEU A 69 1.74 -14.56 -0.63
C LEU A 69 0.60 -15.17 -1.47
N ALA A 70 0.53 -16.50 -1.55
CA ALA A 70 -0.58 -17.20 -2.21
C ALA A 70 -1.90 -17.03 -1.44
N ARG A 71 -1.85 -17.06 -0.11
CA ARG A 71 -3.00 -16.81 0.77
C ARG A 71 -3.51 -15.38 0.63
N LEU A 72 -2.62 -14.39 0.69
CA LEU A 72 -2.96 -12.97 0.51
C LEU A 72 -3.53 -12.68 -0.89
N ARG A 73 -3.08 -13.40 -1.92
CA ARG A 73 -3.64 -13.33 -3.28
C ARG A 73 -4.98 -14.04 -3.42
N ALA A 74 -5.27 -15.01 -2.57
CA ALA A 74 -6.47 -15.83 -2.60
C ALA A 74 -7.58 -15.35 -1.66
N GLU A 75 -7.27 -14.50 -0.68
CA GLU A 75 -8.29 -13.84 0.12
C GLU A 75 -9.13 -12.94 -0.80
N PRO A 76 -10.47 -12.97 -0.67
CA PRO A 76 -11.31 -12.04 -1.41
C PRO A 76 -10.84 -10.63 -1.08
N HIS A 77 -10.44 -9.87 -2.10
CA HIS A 77 -10.00 -8.49 -1.92
C HIS A 77 -11.16 -7.71 -1.30
N SER A 78 -11.03 -7.37 -0.03
CA SER A 78 -12.02 -6.57 0.69
C SER A 78 -11.73 -5.09 0.47
N PRO A 79 -12.74 -4.24 0.23
CA PRO A 79 -12.54 -2.79 0.23
C PRO A 79 -11.90 -2.27 1.52
N ARG A 80 -12.11 -2.94 2.66
CA ARG A 80 -11.50 -2.62 3.96
C ARG A 80 -9.99 -2.87 4.04
N GLN A 81 -9.37 -3.45 3.02
CA GLN A 81 -7.90 -3.45 2.89
C GLN A 81 -7.35 -2.05 2.61
N ASN A 82 -8.18 -1.14 2.06
CA ASN A 82 -7.86 0.28 2.08
C ASN A 82 -8.22 0.86 3.45
N GLN A 83 -7.25 1.52 4.09
CA GLN A 83 -7.36 1.99 5.47
C GLN A 83 -8.42 3.10 5.63
N LEU A 84 -8.64 3.93 4.61
CA LEU A 84 -9.68 4.96 4.66
C LEU A 84 -11.08 4.32 4.64
N LEU A 85 -11.30 3.33 3.79
CA LEU A 85 -12.56 2.59 3.77
C LEU A 85 -12.75 1.76 5.05
N ALA A 86 -11.67 1.23 5.62
CA ALA A 86 -11.72 0.49 6.89
C ALA A 86 -12.05 1.39 8.09
N ALA A 87 -11.69 2.67 8.02
CA ALA A 87 -11.90 3.66 9.07
C ALA A 87 -13.31 4.27 9.09
N LEU A 88 -14.11 4.04 8.05
CA LEU A 88 -15.48 4.52 8.02
C LEU A 88 -16.35 3.80 9.05
N PRO A 89 -17.31 4.49 9.70
CA PRO A 89 -18.36 3.85 10.45
C PRO A 89 -19.09 2.78 9.62
N ALA A 90 -19.62 1.77 10.29
CA ALA A 90 -20.24 0.63 9.61
C ALA A 90 -21.37 1.06 8.65
N ALA A 91 -22.22 2.01 9.07
CA ALA A 91 -23.32 2.51 8.26
C ALA A 91 -22.83 3.22 6.99
N ASP A 92 -21.81 4.09 7.10
CA ASP A 92 -21.25 4.82 5.95
C ASP A 92 -20.55 3.86 4.97
N TYR A 93 -19.84 2.87 5.52
CA TYR A 93 -19.20 1.84 4.72
C TYR A 93 -20.21 0.98 3.96
N GLU A 94 -21.27 0.50 4.62
CA GLU A 94 -22.33 -0.30 4.02
C GLU A 94 -23.09 0.47 2.94
N HIS A 95 -23.28 1.78 3.15
CA HIS A 95 -23.88 2.67 2.16
C HIS A 95 -23.00 2.82 0.91
N LEU A 96 -21.68 2.94 1.07
CA LEU A 96 -20.72 3.06 -0.03
C LEU A 96 -20.47 1.74 -0.78
N LEU A 97 -20.58 0.60 -0.09
CA LEU A 97 -20.18 -0.71 -0.60
C LEU A 97 -20.80 -1.09 -1.97
N PRO A 98 -22.11 -0.86 -2.25
CA PRO A 98 -22.70 -1.16 -3.54
C PRO A 98 -22.14 -0.33 -4.72
N HIS A 99 -21.48 0.79 -4.42
CA HIS A 99 -20.93 1.72 -5.41
C HIS A 99 -19.44 1.50 -5.66
N LEU A 100 -18.79 0.64 -4.87
CA LEU A 100 -17.37 0.30 -4.99
C LEU A 100 -17.18 -0.82 -6.00
N GLU A 101 -16.46 -0.53 -7.07
CA GLU A 101 -16.13 -1.49 -8.13
C GLU A 101 -14.66 -1.92 -7.98
N GLN A 102 -14.41 -3.21 -7.80
CA GLN A 102 -13.07 -3.75 -7.77
C GLN A 102 -12.42 -3.70 -9.16
N VAL A 103 -11.19 -3.22 -9.23
CA VAL A 103 -10.41 -3.13 -10.48
C VAL A 103 -8.99 -3.64 -10.29
N PRO A 104 -8.44 -4.35 -11.29
CA PRO A 104 -7.02 -4.62 -11.33
C PRO A 104 -6.24 -3.33 -11.65
N LEU A 105 -5.12 -3.14 -10.98
CA LEU A 105 -4.20 -2.03 -11.20
C LEU A 105 -2.92 -2.61 -11.82
N GLU A 106 -2.78 -2.42 -13.14
CA GLU A 106 -1.66 -2.96 -13.90
C GLU A 106 -0.48 -1.97 -13.91
N PRO A 107 0.77 -2.42 -13.70
CA PRO A 107 1.93 -1.54 -13.68
C PRO A 107 2.07 -0.74 -14.99
N GLY A 108 2.38 0.55 -14.86
CA GLY A 108 2.53 1.48 -15.99
C GLY A 108 1.20 2.04 -16.53
N SER A 109 0.04 1.50 -16.12
CA SER A 109 -1.24 2.06 -16.53
C SER A 109 -1.51 3.40 -15.84
N ALA A 110 -2.05 4.37 -16.60
CA ALA A 110 -2.46 5.65 -16.07
C ALA A 110 -3.92 5.57 -15.57
N LEU A 111 -4.16 5.99 -14.34
CA LEU A 111 -5.51 6.14 -13.80
C LEU A 111 -6.16 7.44 -14.27
N TYR A 112 -5.36 8.47 -14.48
CA TYR A 112 -5.71 9.70 -15.16
C TYR A 112 -4.46 10.39 -15.72
N GLU A 113 -4.64 11.13 -16.81
CA GLU A 113 -3.61 11.95 -17.44
C GLU A 113 -3.70 13.39 -16.97
N SER A 114 -2.57 14.14 -17.11
CA SER A 114 -2.50 15.57 -16.84
C SER A 114 -3.57 16.34 -17.62
N GLY A 115 -4.30 17.23 -16.94
CA GLY A 115 -5.36 18.04 -17.53
C GLY A 115 -6.66 17.30 -17.85
N SER A 116 -6.69 15.97 -17.78
CA SER A 116 -7.90 15.20 -18.08
C SER A 116 -8.94 15.28 -16.97
N ARG A 117 -10.22 15.20 -17.36
CA ARG A 117 -11.32 15.11 -16.41
C ARG A 117 -11.34 13.73 -15.75
N GLN A 118 -11.38 13.71 -14.43
CA GLN A 118 -11.39 12.47 -13.64
C GLN A 118 -12.81 11.94 -13.50
N GLY A 119 -13.03 10.68 -13.91
CA GLY A 119 -14.32 10.00 -13.78
C GLY A 119 -14.49 9.18 -12.51
N TYR A 120 -13.39 8.83 -11.85
CA TYR A 120 -13.36 7.94 -10.69
C TYR A 120 -12.34 8.39 -9.65
N MET A 121 -12.67 8.12 -8.38
CA MET A 121 -11.72 8.04 -7.29
C MET A 121 -11.29 6.59 -7.10
N TYR A 122 -9.99 6.36 -6.84
CA TYR A 122 -9.46 5.02 -6.64
C TYR A 122 -8.96 4.84 -5.22
N PHE A 123 -9.25 3.69 -4.64
CA PHE A 123 -8.82 3.22 -3.32
C PHE A 123 -7.90 2.02 -3.51
N PRO A 124 -6.58 2.19 -3.61
CA PRO A 124 -5.65 1.07 -3.73
C PRO A 124 -5.75 0.16 -2.50
N THR A 125 -5.60 -1.16 -2.70
CA THR A 125 -5.58 -2.15 -1.61
C THR A 125 -4.25 -2.88 -1.52
N THR A 126 -3.72 -3.32 -2.66
CA THR A 126 -2.46 -4.07 -2.74
C THR A 126 -1.50 -3.50 -3.79
N SER A 127 -1.81 -2.34 -4.34
CA SER A 127 -1.04 -1.63 -5.36
C SER A 127 -0.53 -0.31 -4.81
N ILE A 128 0.52 0.23 -5.45
CA ILE A 128 1.01 1.60 -5.26
C ILE A 128 0.78 2.39 -6.53
N VAL A 129 0.34 3.62 -6.37
CA VAL A 129 0.15 4.59 -7.43
C VAL A 129 1.09 5.78 -7.21
N SER A 130 1.88 6.13 -8.21
CA SER A 130 2.72 7.33 -8.21
C SER A 130 1.94 8.52 -8.76
N LEU A 131 1.98 9.63 -8.04
CA LEU A 131 1.50 10.93 -8.52
C LEU A 131 2.68 11.68 -9.11
N LEU A 132 2.64 11.88 -10.45
CA LEU A 132 3.72 12.47 -11.21
C LEU A 132 3.37 13.91 -11.65
N TYR A 133 4.33 14.78 -11.61
CA TYR A 133 4.28 16.04 -12.37
C TYR A 133 5.03 15.84 -13.68
N VAL A 134 4.40 16.13 -14.80
CA VAL A 134 4.97 15.99 -16.13
C VAL A 134 5.32 17.39 -16.63
N MET A 135 6.56 17.56 -17.08
CA MET A 135 7.08 18.82 -17.61
C MET A 135 6.78 18.92 -19.12
N GLU A 136 7.03 20.10 -19.72
CA GLU A 136 6.84 20.33 -21.16
C GLU A 136 7.76 19.48 -22.03
N ASP A 137 8.93 19.12 -21.53
CA ASP A 137 9.92 18.24 -22.19
C ASP A 137 9.64 16.74 -21.96
N GLU A 138 8.43 16.38 -21.49
CA GLU A 138 8.00 15.02 -21.13
C GLU A 138 8.74 14.40 -19.94
N SER A 139 9.71 15.09 -19.36
CA SER A 139 10.31 14.62 -18.10
C SER A 139 9.28 14.63 -16.99
N SER A 140 9.43 13.71 -16.05
CA SER A 140 8.49 13.61 -14.94
C SER A 140 9.20 13.39 -13.61
N VAL A 141 8.57 13.86 -12.54
CA VAL A 141 9.04 13.64 -11.18
C VAL A 141 7.87 13.20 -10.31
N GLU A 142 8.13 12.23 -9.42
CA GLU A 142 7.14 11.80 -8.44
C GLU A 142 7.07 12.81 -7.31
N ILE A 143 5.85 13.28 -7.05
CA ILE A 143 5.58 14.19 -5.94
C ILE A 143 4.96 13.49 -4.73
N ALA A 144 4.31 12.35 -4.94
CA ALA A 144 3.75 11.53 -3.87
C ALA A 144 3.48 10.09 -4.33
N LEU A 145 3.47 9.18 -3.36
CA LEU A 145 3.02 7.79 -3.46
C LEU A 145 1.68 7.63 -2.76
N VAL A 146 0.81 6.83 -3.33
CA VAL A 146 -0.49 6.46 -2.74
C VAL A 146 -0.62 4.95 -2.76
N GLY A 147 -0.86 4.35 -1.62
CA GLY A 147 -1.14 2.93 -1.44
C GLY A 147 -2.46 2.71 -0.71
N ASN A 148 -2.50 1.64 0.07
CA ASN A 148 -3.70 1.28 0.84
C ASN A 148 -4.06 2.26 1.97
N GLU A 149 -3.19 3.20 2.30
CA GLU A 149 -3.44 4.26 3.29
C GLU A 149 -4.21 5.47 2.73
N GLY A 150 -4.46 5.50 1.42
CA GLY A 150 -4.96 6.70 0.78
C GLY A 150 -5.88 6.49 -0.40
N VAL A 151 -6.14 7.58 -1.13
CA VAL A 151 -6.95 7.62 -2.33
C VAL A 151 -6.28 8.40 -3.46
N VAL A 152 -6.60 8.04 -4.70
CA VAL A 152 -6.19 8.75 -5.92
C VAL A 152 -7.41 9.44 -6.52
N GLY A 153 -7.31 10.76 -6.78
CA GLY A 153 -8.41 11.54 -7.35
C GLY A 153 -8.96 12.62 -6.43
N ILE A 154 -8.13 13.21 -5.56
CA ILE A 154 -8.54 14.28 -4.62
C ILE A 154 -9.14 15.51 -5.31
N ALA A 155 -8.78 15.80 -6.58
CA ALA A 155 -9.33 16.90 -7.33
C ALA A 155 -10.86 16.84 -7.49
N LEU A 156 -11.44 15.64 -7.44
CA LEU A 156 -12.88 15.44 -7.58
C LEU A 156 -13.73 16.11 -6.50
N PHE A 157 -13.26 16.12 -5.26
CA PHE A 157 -13.97 16.74 -4.14
C PHE A 157 -13.39 18.11 -3.76
N MET A 158 -12.21 18.47 -4.29
CA MET A 158 -11.65 19.81 -4.11
C MET A 158 -12.19 20.83 -5.14
N GLY A 159 -13.10 20.42 -6.04
CA GLY A 159 -13.78 21.29 -6.98
C GLY A 159 -13.11 21.43 -8.36
N GLY A 160 -11.90 20.87 -8.56
CA GLY A 160 -11.16 21.02 -9.81
C GLY A 160 -11.55 20.05 -10.93
N GLU A 161 -12.09 18.87 -10.59
CA GLU A 161 -12.41 17.76 -11.51
C GLU A 161 -11.25 17.26 -12.39
N SER A 162 -10.19 18.02 -12.55
CA SER A 162 -8.96 17.72 -13.25
C SER A 162 -7.75 18.19 -12.45
N THR A 163 -6.55 17.77 -12.86
CA THR A 163 -5.29 18.18 -12.23
C THR A 163 -4.17 18.17 -13.26
N LEU A 164 -3.14 18.97 -13.06
CA LEU A 164 -1.93 18.96 -13.86
C LEU A 164 -1.01 17.76 -13.54
N ARG A 165 -1.43 16.88 -12.66
CA ARG A 165 -0.70 15.66 -12.31
C ARG A 165 -1.21 14.48 -13.10
N ARG A 166 -0.31 13.52 -13.32
CA ARG A 166 -0.60 12.20 -13.86
C ARG A 166 -0.56 11.18 -12.72
N ALA A 167 -1.45 10.22 -12.70
CA ALA A 167 -1.42 9.11 -11.74
C ALA A 167 -1.12 7.80 -12.48
N VAL A 168 0.00 7.17 -12.15
CA VAL A 168 0.47 5.94 -12.78
C VAL A 168 0.62 4.83 -11.76
N VAL A 169 0.13 3.65 -12.09
CA VAL A 169 0.31 2.46 -11.26
C VAL A 169 1.79 2.07 -11.23
N GLN A 170 2.39 2.10 -10.06
CA GLN A 170 3.79 1.74 -9.83
C GLN A 170 3.98 0.23 -9.65
N SER A 171 3.13 -0.39 -8.85
CA SER A 171 3.19 -1.83 -8.59
C SER A 171 1.85 -2.50 -8.90
N ALA A 172 1.91 -3.71 -9.46
CA ALA A 172 0.73 -4.51 -9.72
C ALA A 172 -0.07 -4.78 -8.44
N GLY A 173 -1.39 -4.81 -8.56
CA GLY A 173 -2.27 -5.14 -7.46
C GLY A 173 -3.73 -4.90 -7.81
N TYR A 174 -4.49 -4.61 -6.79
CA TYR A 174 -5.92 -4.32 -6.90
C TYR A 174 -6.26 -3.04 -6.14
N GLY A 175 -7.39 -2.49 -6.48
CA GLY A 175 -8.03 -1.39 -5.77
C GLY A 175 -9.52 -1.39 -6.02
N TYR A 176 -10.20 -0.46 -5.40
CA TYR A 176 -11.60 -0.17 -5.68
C TYR A 176 -11.71 1.21 -6.29
N ARG A 177 -12.71 1.40 -7.17
CA ARG A 177 -13.02 2.72 -7.71
C ARG A 177 -14.45 3.12 -7.38
N LEU A 178 -14.62 4.40 -7.15
CA LEU A 178 -15.91 5.04 -6.89
C LEU A 178 -16.15 6.08 -7.97
N ARG A 179 -17.36 6.10 -8.55
CA ARG A 179 -17.73 7.11 -9.55
C ARG A 179 -17.69 8.52 -8.98
N ALA A 180 -17.19 9.47 -9.74
CA ALA A 180 -17.10 10.88 -9.35
C ALA A 180 -18.46 11.48 -8.93
N SER A 181 -19.57 11.08 -9.60
CA SER A 181 -20.91 11.54 -9.25
C SER A 181 -21.33 11.09 -7.85
N VAL A 182 -21.12 9.82 -7.52
CA VAL A 182 -21.44 9.27 -6.20
C VAL A 182 -20.57 9.96 -5.13
N LEU A 183 -19.24 10.04 -5.38
CA LEU A 183 -18.33 10.71 -4.45
C LEU A 183 -18.78 12.15 -4.13
N LYS A 184 -19.14 12.93 -5.15
CA LYS A 184 -19.58 14.32 -4.95
C LYS A 184 -20.85 14.42 -4.12
N THR A 185 -21.81 13.52 -4.32
CA THR A 185 -23.03 13.45 -3.50
C THR A 185 -22.68 13.15 -2.05
N GLU A 186 -21.91 12.09 -1.80
CA GLU A 186 -21.50 11.68 -0.45
C GLU A 186 -20.65 12.75 0.25
N PHE A 187 -19.68 13.32 -0.45
CA PHE A 187 -18.84 14.39 0.08
C PHE A 187 -19.67 15.65 0.41
N GLY A 188 -20.66 15.99 -0.42
CA GLY A 188 -21.53 17.15 -0.23
C GLY A 188 -22.49 17.02 0.96
N GLN A 189 -22.81 15.79 1.39
CA GLN A 189 -23.63 15.55 2.58
C GLN A 189 -22.88 15.83 3.90
N GLY A 190 -21.54 15.90 3.84
CA GLY A 190 -20.70 16.02 5.04
C GLY A 190 -20.45 14.67 5.72
N GLY A 191 -20.13 14.68 7.01
CA GLY A 191 -19.96 13.48 7.82
C GLY A 191 -18.55 12.89 7.78
N ASP A 192 -18.43 11.62 8.18
CA ASP A 192 -17.15 10.97 8.44
C ASP A 192 -16.30 10.76 7.18
N LEU A 193 -16.93 10.44 6.04
CA LEU A 193 -16.21 10.33 4.77
C LEU A 193 -15.55 11.65 4.37
N GLN A 194 -16.27 12.78 4.46
CA GLN A 194 -15.73 14.09 4.14
C GLN A 194 -14.55 14.43 5.06
N HIS A 195 -14.73 14.30 6.37
CA HIS A 195 -13.67 14.58 7.34
C HIS A 195 -12.43 13.74 7.11
N LEU A 196 -12.61 12.45 6.80
CA LEU A 196 -11.53 11.52 6.55
C LEU A 196 -10.75 11.89 5.27
N LEU A 197 -11.45 12.23 4.19
CA LEU A 197 -10.86 12.66 2.92
C LEU A 197 -10.09 13.99 3.07
N LEU A 198 -10.61 14.94 3.85
CA LEU A 198 -9.92 16.21 4.14
C LEU A 198 -8.64 16.00 4.95
N ARG A 199 -8.68 15.15 5.98
CA ARG A 199 -7.49 14.78 6.79
C ARG A 199 -6.45 14.05 5.95
N TYR A 200 -6.87 13.12 5.10
CA TYR A 200 -5.98 12.48 4.14
C TYR A 200 -5.35 13.50 3.18
N THR A 201 -6.12 14.44 2.67
CA THR A 201 -5.61 15.49 1.78
C THR A 201 -4.53 16.31 2.46
N GLN A 202 -4.70 16.66 3.74
CA GLN A 202 -3.66 17.35 4.52
C GLN A 202 -2.38 16.51 4.64
N ALA A 203 -2.50 15.21 4.94
CA ALA A 203 -1.35 14.30 5.00
C ALA A 203 -0.64 14.20 3.64
N LEU A 204 -1.40 14.10 2.56
CA LEU A 204 -0.86 14.06 1.20
C LEU A 204 -0.14 15.36 0.82
N ILE A 205 -0.67 16.54 1.19
CA ILE A 205 0.01 17.85 1.01
C ILE A 205 1.33 17.85 1.77
N THR A 206 1.37 17.36 3.00
CA THR A 206 2.61 17.24 3.77
C THR A 206 3.62 16.32 3.07
N GLN A 207 3.18 15.18 2.51
CA GLN A 207 4.05 14.29 1.75
C GLN A 207 4.64 14.99 0.51
N MET A 208 3.83 15.73 -0.25
CA MET A 208 4.28 16.48 -1.41
C MET A 208 5.30 17.57 -1.04
N ALA A 209 4.99 18.38 -0.02
CA ALA A 209 5.89 19.41 0.47
C ALA A 209 7.22 18.82 0.95
N GLN A 210 7.16 17.70 1.71
CA GLN A 210 8.35 17.02 2.21
C GLN A 210 9.16 16.37 1.07
N THR A 211 8.52 15.93 -0.01
CA THR A 211 9.21 15.44 -1.21
C THR A 211 10.00 16.56 -1.87
N ALA A 212 9.42 17.74 -2.04
CA ALA A 212 10.11 18.91 -2.62
C ALA A 212 11.34 19.32 -1.77
N VAL A 213 11.17 19.40 -0.43
CA VAL A 213 12.28 19.69 0.48
C VAL A 213 13.37 18.62 0.39
N CYS A 214 12.99 17.34 0.40
CA CYS A 214 13.93 16.23 0.32
C CYS A 214 14.74 16.25 -0.99
N ASN A 215 14.07 16.46 -2.11
CA ASN A 215 14.73 16.52 -3.44
C ASN A 215 15.71 17.68 -3.55
N ARG A 216 15.48 18.77 -2.82
CA ARG A 216 16.38 19.96 -2.83
C ARG A 216 17.56 19.84 -1.90
N HIS A 217 17.39 19.22 -0.71
CA HIS A 217 18.35 19.35 0.40
C HIS A 217 19.07 18.06 0.76
N HIS A 218 18.59 16.89 0.33
CA HIS A 218 19.16 15.61 0.73
C HIS A 218 19.89 14.91 -0.42
N ALA A 219 20.91 14.11 -0.07
CA ALA A 219 21.64 13.30 -1.04
C ALA A 219 20.75 12.22 -1.66
N VAL A 220 21.07 11.81 -2.90
CA VAL A 220 20.30 10.78 -3.65
C VAL A 220 20.17 9.47 -2.86
N GLU A 221 21.19 9.09 -2.08
CA GLU A 221 21.15 7.92 -1.19
C GLU A 221 20.01 8.05 -0.15
N GLN A 222 19.87 9.21 0.49
CA GLN A 222 18.80 9.47 1.47
C GLN A 222 17.42 9.54 0.83
N GLN A 223 17.33 10.16 -0.37
CA GLN A 223 16.10 10.18 -1.16
C GLN A 223 15.67 8.77 -1.53
N LEU A 224 16.60 7.91 -1.97
CA LEU A 224 16.34 6.51 -2.31
C LEU A 224 15.89 5.71 -1.06
N CYS A 225 16.54 5.90 0.09
CA CYS A 225 16.11 5.28 1.35
C CYS A 225 14.67 5.67 1.70
N ARG A 226 14.33 6.96 1.63
CA ARG A 226 12.98 7.48 1.89
C ARG A 226 11.96 6.85 0.95
N TRP A 227 12.25 6.85 -0.34
CA TRP A 227 11.36 6.31 -1.35
C TRP A 227 11.12 4.80 -1.17
N LEU A 228 12.19 4.02 -0.88
CA LEU A 228 12.07 2.59 -0.57
C LEU A 228 11.20 2.34 0.66
N LEU A 229 11.42 3.07 1.76
CA LEU A 229 10.66 2.91 2.99
C LEU A 229 9.19 3.27 2.80
N LEU A 230 8.89 4.40 2.14
CA LEU A 230 7.51 4.80 1.84
C LEU A 230 6.80 3.79 0.94
N SER A 231 7.50 3.17 -0.02
CA SER A 231 6.94 2.11 -0.86
C SER A 231 6.66 0.84 -0.07
N LEU A 232 7.59 0.43 0.81
CA LEU A 232 7.45 -0.77 1.63
C LEU A 232 6.39 -0.63 2.73
N ASP A 233 6.12 0.57 3.21
CA ASP A 233 5.02 0.82 4.16
C ASP A 233 3.65 0.51 3.54
N ARG A 234 3.57 0.48 2.19
CA ARG A 234 2.35 0.31 1.40
C ARG A 234 2.20 -1.08 0.78
N LEU A 235 3.22 -1.91 0.89
CA LEU A 235 3.25 -3.25 0.32
C LEU A 235 3.38 -4.32 1.41
N PRO A 236 2.74 -5.47 1.25
CA PRO A 236 2.90 -6.59 2.18
C PRO A 236 4.24 -7.34 2.01
N SER A 237 5.14 -6.85 1.17
CA SER A 237 6.39 -7.48 0.76
C SER A 237 7.58 -6.57 1.01
N ASN A 238 8.75 -7.13 1.27
CA ASN A 238 10.02 -6.41 1.31
C ASN A 238 10.69 -6.27 -0.07
N GLU A 239 9.95 -6.54 -1.14
CA GLU A 239 10.44 -6.55 -2.51
C GLU A 239 9.68 -5.54 -3.39
N LEU A 240 10.43 -4.85 -4.24
CA LEU A 240 9.95 -3.93 -5.26
C LEU A 240 10.50 -4.33 -6.63
N THR A 241 9.67 -4.32 -7.66
CA THR A 241 10.12 -4.52 -9.04
C THR A 241 10.14 -3.19 -9.76
N MET A 242 11.34 -2.64 -9.97
CA MET A 242 11.52 -1.34 -10.63
C MET A 242 12.93 -1.19 -11.21
N THR A 243 13.03 -0.64 -12.41
CA THR A 243 14.32 -0.36 -13.04
C THR A 243 14.97 0.90 -12.45
N GLN A 244 16.31 1.00 -12.56
CA GLN A 244 17.04 2.21 -12.11
C GLN A 244 16.60 3.47 -12.87
N GLU A 245 16.21 3.32 -14.14
CA GLU A 245 15.67 4.40 -14.95
C GLU A 245 14.37 4.95 -14.37
N LEU A 246 13.43 4.06 -14.05
CA LEU A 246 12.16 4.47 -13.41
C LEU A 246 12.38 5.12 -12.06
N ILE A 247 13.30 4.59 -11.24
CA ILE A 247 13.65 5.20 -9.94
C ILE A 247 14.25 6.58 -10.16
N ALA A 248 15.14 6.74 -11.14
CA ALA A 248 15.74 8.03 -11.47
C ALA A 248 14.68 9.06 -11.85
N ASN A 249 13.72 8.68 -12.71
CA ASN A 249 12.59 9.52 -13.09
C ASN A 249 11.72 9.87 -11.86
N MET A 250 11.43 8.90 -10.98
CA MET A 250 10.66 9.14 -9.76
C MET A 250 11.36 10.12 -8.80
N LEU A 251 12.68 10.00 -8.64
CA LEU A 251 13.45 10.88 -7.76
C LEU A 251 13.83 12.21 -8.41
N GLY A 252 13.62 12.37 -9.72
CA GLY A 252 14.05 13.56 -10.48
C GLY A 252 15.57 13.72 -10.51
N VAL A 253 16.30 12.61 -10.61
CA VAL A 253 17.77 12.58 -10.64
C VAL A 253 18.29 11.80 -11.84
N ARG A 254 19.60 11.90 -12.12
CA ARG A 254 20.23 11.10 -13.19
C ARG A 254 20.33 9.64 -12.76
N ARG A 255 20.23 8.72 -13.72
CA ARG A 255 20.32 7.27 -13.51
C ARG A 255 21.64 6.86 -12.82
N GLU A 256 22.75 7.51 -13.15
CA GLU A 256 24.06 7.25 -12.55
C GLU A 256 24.02 7.49 -11.03
N GLY A 257 23.32 8.54 -10.57
CA GLY A 257 23.12 8.83 -9.16
C GLY A 257 22.37 7.72 -8.41
N VAL A 258 21.33 7.15 -9.06
CA VAL A 258 20.61 6.00 -8.49
C VAL A 258 21.51 4.75 -8.45
N THR A 259 22.30 4.51 -9.52
CA THR A 259 23.23 3.38 -9.57
C THR A 259 24.25 3.45 -8.45
N GLU A 260 24.84 4.63 -8.23
CA GLU A 260 25.80 4.86 -7.16
C GLU A 260 25.16 4.69 -5.77
N ALA A 261 24.01 5.31 -5.53
CA ALA A 261 23.28 5.22 -4.27
C ALA A 261 22.87 3.76 -3.96
N ALA A 262 22.29 3.05 -4.92
CA ALA A 262 21.93 1.64 -4.76
C ALA A 262 23.16 0.75 -4.53
N GLY A 263 24.28 1.03 -5.20
CA GLY A 263 25.56 0.34 -4.98
C GLY A 263 26.07 0.51 -3.54
N LYS A 264 26.02 1.72 -2.98
CA LYS A 264 26.38 2.00 -1.59
C LYS A 264 25.49 1.26 -0.59
N LEU A 265 24.16 1.27 -0.81
CA LEU A 265 23.22 0.55 0.05
C LEU A 265 23.42 -0.98 -0.03
N GLN A 266 23.74 -1.51 -1.21
CA GLN A 266 24.01 -2.93 -1.41
C GLN A 266 25.34 -3.34 -0.77
N ALA A 267 26.42 -2.55 -0.93
CA ALA A 267 27.70 -2.80 -0.28
C ALA A 267 27.59 -2.78 1.25
N ALA A 268 26.67 -1.97 1.80
CA ALA A 268 26.35 -1.93 3.22
C ALA A 268 25.42 -3.07 3.69
N GLY A 269 24.98 -3.98 2.79
CA GLY A 269 24.09 -5.09 3.12
C GLY A 269 22.66 -4.66 3.49
N LEU A 270 22.21 -3.50 3.03
CA LEU A 270 20.88 -2.97 3.35
C LEU A 270 19.83 -3.40 2.34
N ILE A 271 20.23 -3.52 1.08
CA ILE A 271 19.38 -3.96 -0.03
C ILE A 271 20.11 -4.99 -0.88
N HIS A 272 19.35 -5.75 -1.64
CA HIS A 272 19.84 -6.51 -2.79
C HIS A 272 19.12 -6.01 -4.03
N TYR A 273 19.89 -5.57 -5.05
CA TYR A 273 19.31 -5.07 -6.30
C TYR A 273 19.87 -5.85 -7.47
N SER A 274 19.01 -6.58 -8.16
CA SER A 274 19.37 -7.38 -9.33
C SER A 274 18.23 -7.43 -10.33
N ARG A 275 18.53 -7.20 -11.62
CA ARG A 275 17.60 -7.33 -12.75
C ARG A 275 16.26 -6.60 -12.55
N GLY A 276 16.31 -5.36 -12.03
CA GLY A 276 15.10 -4.57 -11.79
C GLY A 276 14.29 -4.98 -10.57
N LYS A 277 14.83 -5.85 -9.70
CA LYS A 277 14.21 -6.26 -8.45
C LYS A 277 15.05 -5.78 -7.27
N ILE A 278 14.42 -5.07 -6.37
CA ILE A 278 15.04 -4.57 -5.12
C ILE A 278 14.41 -5.33 -3.96
N THR A 279 15.25 -5.93 -3.13
CA THR A 279 14.83 -6.54 -1.86
C THR A 279 15.51 -5.78 -0.73
N VAL A 280 14.74 -5.29 0.25
CA VAL A 280 15.29 -4.69 1.46
C VAL A 280 15.66 -5.80 2.44
N LEU A 281 16.95 -5.89 2.76
CA LEU A 281 17.52 -6.95 3.62
C LEU A 281 17.50 -6.53 5.10
N ASN A 282 17.66 -5.23 5.37
CA ASN A 282 17.76 -4.71 6.74
C ASN A 282 17.02 -3.37 6.87
N ARG A 283 15.71 -3.44 7.13
CA ARG A 283 14.86 -2.27 7.29
C ARG A 283 15.32 -1.34 8.44
N PRO A 284 15.64 -1.81 9.65
CA PRO A 284 16.09 -0.93 10.73
C PRO A 284 17.34 -0.11 10.39
N LYS A 285 18.33 -0.72 9.71
CA LYS A 285 19.50 0.01 9.24
C LYS A 285 19.20 0.96 8.09
N LEU A 286 18.22 0.67 7.25
CA LEU A 286 17.74 1.58 6.20
C LEU A 286 17.07 2.80 6.83
N GLU A 287 16.24 2.59 7.87
CA GLU A 287 15.61 3.65 8.66
C GLU A 287 16.62 4.53 9.40
N ALA A 288 17.75 3.98 9.81
CA ALA A 288 18.85 4.77 10.40
C ALA A 288 19.62 5.62 9.38
N ARG A 289 19.52 5.33 8.08
CA ARG A 289 20.20 6.07 7.01
C ARG A 289 19.32 7.10 6.31
N VAL A 290 18.02 6.97 6.43
CA VAL A 290 17.09 7.90 5.79
C VAL A 290 17.14 9.28 6.47
N CYS A 291 16.82 10.33 5.70
CA CYS A 291 16.65 11.66 6.27
C CYS A 291 15.35 11.75 7.09
N GLU A 292 15.22 12.78 7.91
CA GLU A 292 14.06 13.10 8.73
C GLU A 292 12.74 13.19 7.95
N CYS A 293 12.81 13.42 6.63
CA CYS A 293 11.66 13.52 5.74
C CYS A 293 10.74 12.30 5.80
N TYR A 294 11.29 11.10 5.95
CA TYR A 294 10.50 9.88 6.13
C TYR A 294 9.68 9.93 7.42
N ALA A 295 10.34 10.25 8.54
CA ALA A 295 9.68 10.29 9.84
C ALA A 295 8.63 11.42 9.94
N VAL A 296 8.83 12.55 9.25
CA VAL A 296 7.86 13.65 9.18
C VAL A 296 6.58 13.18 8.48
N VAL A 297 6.71 12.57 7.30
CA VAL A 297 5.56 12.05 6.55
C VAL A 297 4.83 10.99 7.37
N LYS A 298 5.55 9.99 7.90
CA LYS A 298 4.96 8.92 8.70
C LYS A 298 4.16 9.44 9.89
N ARG A 299 4.75 10.34 10.69
CA ARG A 299 4.07 10.93 11.86
C ARG A 299 2.81 11.71 11.46
N GLU A 300 2.81 12.39 10.32
CA GLU A 300 1.64 13.14 9.88
C GLU A 300 0.50 12.22 9.43
N TYR A 301 0.81 11.14 8.72
CA TYR A 301 -0.18 10.10 8.41
C TYR A 301 -0.74 9.46 9.70
N ASP A 302 0.14 9.06 10.63
CA ASP A 302 -0.25 8.47 11.91
C ASP A 302 -1.12 9.43 12.76
N ARG A 303 -0.86 10.74 12.70
CA ARG A 303 -1.62 11.77 13.43
C ARG A 303 -3.01 12.03 12.83
N LEU A 304 -3.11 12.05 11.51
CA LEU A 304 -4.32 12.46 10.80
C LEU A 304 -5.26 11.30 10.48
N LEU A 305 -4.71 10.12 10.27
CA LEU A 305 -5.50 8.95 9.87
C LEU A 305 -5.64 7.96 11.04
N PRO A 306 -6.81 7.32 11.18
CA PRO A 306 -7.01 6.32 12.22
C PRO A 306 -6.04 5.16 12.01
N GLN A 307 -5.33 4.77 13.08
CA GLN A 307 -4.47 3.60 13.07
C GLN A 307 -5.34 2.34 13.02
N THR A 308 -5.30 1.61 11.91
CA THR A 308 -6.03 0.34 11.75
C THR A 308 -5.28 -0.80 12.48
N THR A 309 -4.86 -0.59 13.72
CA THR A 309 -4.14 -1.59 14.53
C THR A 309 -5.05 -2.70 15.07
N ALA A 310 -6.36 -2.69 14.76
CA ALA A 310 -7.35 -3.55 15.41
C ALA A 310 -7.83 -4.77 14.61
N ILE A 311 -7.39 -4.99 13.37
CA ILE A 311 -7.98 -6.07 12.54
C ILE A 311 -7.09 -7.33 12.47
N LEU A 312 -5.84 -7.29 12.92
CA LEU A 312 -4.90 -8.42 12.85
C LEU A 312 -4.51 -9.04 14.19
N ALA A 313 -5.09 -8.61 15.33
CA ALA A 313 -4.88 -9.30 16.60
C ALA A 313 -5.96 -10.37 16.80
N PRO A 314 -5.62 -11.66 17.05
CA PRO A 314 -6.59 -12.65 17.47
C PRO A 314 -7.17 -12.20 18.80
N ARG A 315 -8.50 -12.16 18.92
CA ARG A 315 -9.21 -11.92 20.20
C ARG A 315 -8.81 -13.00 21.21
N ALA A 316 -7.80 -12.73 22.02
CA ALA A 316 -7.56 -13.47 23.25
C ALA A 316 -8.68 -13.10 24.23
N GLY A 317 -9.29 -14.14 24.81
CA GLY A 317 -10.52 -14.08 25.58
C GLY A 317 -10.52 -13.05 26.71
N GLN A 318 -11.58 -12.28 26.77
CA GLN A 318 -11.95 -11.50 27.94
C GLN A 318 -12.45 -12.46 29.02
N ASN A 319 -11.61 -12.69 30.02
CA ASN A 319 -12.08 -13.16 31.33
C ASN A 319 -12.25 -11.94 32.24
N ARG A 320 -13.49 -11.77 32.69
CA ARG A 320 -13.93 -10.80 33.68
C ARG A 320 -13.26 -11.10 35.05
N ALA A 321 -12.70 -10.08 35.65
CA ALA A 321 -12.64 -9.97 37.09
C ALA A 321 -12.89 -8.53 37.52
N LEU A 322 -14.01 -8.35 38.18
CA LEU A 322 -14.40 -7.18 38.97
C LEU A 322 -13.52 -7.09 40.24
N LEU A 323 -13.24 -5.85 40.63
CA LEU A 323 -12.98 -5.29 41.96
C LEU A 323 -12.10 -4.03 41.72
N GLY A 324 -12.45 -2.80 41.97
CA GLY A 324 -13.09 -2.23 43.15
C GLY A 324 -12.16 -1.16 43.70
N ILE A 325 -12.68 0.09 43.84
CA ILE A 325 -12.23 1.09 44.81
C ILE A 325 -11.04 2.01 44.40
N GLY A 326 -11.31 3.32 44.39
CA GLY A 326 -10.36 4.32 44.87
C GLY A 326 -10.46 5.72 44.27
N ARG A 327 -11.07 6.60 44.99
CA ARG A 327 -11.22 8.05 44.88
C ARG A 327 -9.92 8.85 44.62
N ALA A 328 -10.13 9.95 43.91
CA ALA A 328 -9.58 11.30 44.14
C ALA A 328 -8.14 11.63 43.70
N ALA A 329 -8.04 12.54 42.72
CA ALA A 329 -7.25 13.76 42.88
C ALA A 329 -7.66 14.80 41.79
N ARG A 330 -8.36 15.85 42.22
CA ARG A 330 -8.47 17.12 41.47
C ARG A 330 -7.11 17.82 41.59
N VAL A 331 -6.49 18.20 40.51
CA VAL A 331 -5.42 19.20 40.53
C VAL A 331 -5.84 20.40 39.69
N ASN A 332 -5.81 21.54 40.38
CA ASN A 332 -6.09 22.89 39.97
C ASN A 332 -5.21 23.34 38.80
N ILE A 333 -5.83 23.81 37.69
CA ILE A 333 -5.17 24.66 36.70
C ILE A 333 -5.69 26.07 36.88
N SER A 334 -4.97 26.85 37.66
CA SER A 334 -5.05 28.34 37.62
C SER A 334 -3.74 28.90 38.15
N ARG A 335 -2.84 29.29 37.22
CA ARG A 335 -1.84 30.39 37.34
C ARG A 335 -0.79 30.22 36.24
N GLY A 336 -0.72 31.18 35.33
CA GLY A 336 0.34 31.24 34.31
C GLY A 336 -0.04 32.04 33.06
N LEU A 337 -0.87 33.10 33.19
CA LEU A 337 -1.05 34.10 32.15
C LEU A 337 -0.72 35.48 32.76
N HIS A 338 0.57 35.76 32.82
CA HIS A 338 1.12 37.14 32.93
C HIS A 338 2.65 37.01 32.87
N GLU A 339 3.19 37.22 31.66
CA GLU A 339 4.55 37.68 31.38
C GLU A 339 4.93 37.27 29.94
N ALA A 340 4.49 38.07 29.00
CA ALA A 340 5.14 38.15 27.65
C ALA A 340 4.51 39.35 26.89
N ALA A 341 4.60 40.54 27.46
CA ALA A 341 4.35 41.77 26.73
C ALA A 341 5.38 42.80 27.20
N THR A 342 6.61 42.70 26.72
CA THR A 342 7.58 43.82 26.65
C THR A 342 8.85 43.27 26.02
N LEU A 343 9.00 43.44 24.71
CA LEU A 343 10.27 43.52 23.98
C LEU A 343 9.96 43.56 22.46
N VAL A 344 9.41 44.69 22.02
CA VAL A 344 9.65 45.29 20.69
C VAL A 344 9.49 46.77 20.82
N SER A 345 10.55 47.49 20.98
CA SER A 345 10.78 48.86 20.56
C SER A 345 12.18 48.91 19.97
#